data_1c3d24f96465ad8aca519e9e18ff4ef5
#
_entry.id   1c3d24f96465ad8aca519e9e18ff4ef5
#
_cell.length_a   1.000
_cell.length_b   1.000
_cell.length_c   1.000
_cell.angle_alpha   90.00
_cell.angle_beta   90.00
_cell.angle_gamma   90.00
#
_symmetry.space_group_name_H-M   'P 1'
#
loop_
_entity.id
_entity.type
_entity.pdbx_description
1 polymer ?
#
loop_
_entity_poly.entity_id
_entity_poly.type
_entity_poly.pdbx_seq_one_letter_code
_entity_poly.pdbx_strand_id
1 'polypeptide(L)'
;VLDGSVAVFSAVDGVQPQSETVWRQADKYGVPRLAFFNKMDRTGADFDRCVSDIKEKLGGNPVPIQLPIGAEDVFEGIIDLVEMKEYVWPLDTTDGMDFVVKDVRAELLEKAEEARANMIESVVETDDVLMEKFFGGEEITIEEIKKAIRMATLQNIIVPVTCGTAFKNKGIQNLLDNVVEYMPSPIDIGGVKGTDIKNDEIELTRDVSDTAPFAALAFKIMTDPFVGRLSFFRV
;
A
#
# COMPACT_ATOMS: atom_id res chain seq x y z
N VAL A 1 -16.38 6.28 2.88
CA VAL A 1 -16.04 5.66 4.17
C VAL A 1 -14.56 5.33 4.25
N LEU A 2 -13.94 4.92 3.13
CA LEU A 2 -12.51 4.56 3.06
C LEU A 2 -11.72 5.75 2.52
N ASP A 3 -10.64 6.12 3.20
CA ASP A 3 -9.69 7.13 2.73
C ASP A 3 -8.48 6.50 2.06
N GLY A 4 -8.25 5.23 2.31
CA GLY A 4 -7.21 4.42 1.70
C GLY A 4 -7.57 2.93 1.77
N SER A 5 -6.90 2.11 0.98
CA SER A 5 -7.14 0.67 0.95
C SER A 5 -5.87 -0.13 0.65
N VAL A 6 -5.81 -1.34 1.18
CA VAL A 6 -4.84 -2.35 0.78
C VAL A 6 -5.54 -3.35 -0.13
N ALA A 7 -5.14 -3.39 -1.40
CA ALA A 7 -5.63 -4.34 -2.37
C ALA A 7 -4.80 -5.63 -2.29
N VAL A 8 -5.39 -6.69 -1.75
CA VAL A 8 -4.72 -7.98 -1.59
C VAL A 8 -5.03 -8.89 -2.79
N PHE A 9 -3.98 -9.30 -3.48
CA PHE A 9 -4.06 -10.24 -4.61
C PHE A 9 -3.37 -11.55 -4.25
N SER A 10 -3.82 -12.64 -4.85
CA SER A 10 -3.08 -13.90 -4.79
C SER A 10 -1.96 -13.88 -5.82
N ALA A 11 -0.72 -14.12 -5.42
CA ALA A 11 0.41 -14.23 -6.35
C ALA A 11 0.26 -15.42 -7.34
N VAL A 12 -0.58 -16.40 -7.00
CA VAL A 12 -0.89 -17.55 -7.85
C VAL A 12 -1.97 -17.22 -8.88
N ASP A 13 -3.03 -16.52 -8.46
CA ASP A 13 -4.22 -16.30 -9.29
C ASP A 13 -4.17 -14.96 -10.04
N GLY A 14 -3.37 -14.01 -9.56
CA GLY A 14 -3.30 -12.64 -10.10
C GLY A 14 -4.59 -11.85 -9.91
N VAL A 15 -4.90 -11.00 -10.89
CA VAL A 15 -6.13 -10.21 -10.91
C VAL A 15 -7.32 -11.06 -11.32
N GLN A 16 -8.37 -11.05 -10.50
CA GLN A 16 -9.62 -11.77 -10.71
C GLN A 16 -10.80 -10.79 -10.91
N PRO A 17 -11.95 -11.22 -11.46
CA PRO A 17 -13.11 -10.35 -11.71
C PRO A 17 -13.61 -9.60 -10.47
N GLN A 18 -13.50 -10.21 -9.29
CA GLN A 18 -13.85 -9.54 -8.03
C GLN A 18 -12.90 -8.38 -7.72
N SER A 19 -11.61 -8.54 -8.02
CA SER A 19 -10.61 -7.48 -7.85
C SER A 19 -10.92 -6.28 -8.75
N GLU A 20 -11.33 -6.53 -10.01
CA GLU A 20 -11.72 -5.47 -10.93
C GLU A 20 -12.91 -4.64 -10.40
N THR A 21 -13.90 -5.30 -9.81
CA THR A 21 -15.09 -4.63 -9.29
C THR A 21 -14.73 -3.65 -8.17
N VAL A 22 -13.95 -4.08 -7.19
CA VAL A 22 -13.55 -3.22 -6.06
C VAL A 22 -12.54 -2.17 -6.49
N TRP A 23 -11.68 -2.47 -7.47
CA TRP A 23 -10.72 -1.53 -8.03
C TRP A 23 -11.42 -0.35 -8.70
N ARG A 24 -12.40 -0.61 -9.56
CA ARG A 24 -13.22 0.42 -10.21
C ARG A 24 -13.99 1.28 -9.21
N GLN A 25 -14.43 0.69 -8.10
CA GLN A 25 -15.05 1.46 -7.03
C GLN A 25 -14.06 2.41 -6.36
N ALA A 26 -12.83 1.93 -6.10
CA ALA A 26 -11.79 2.77 -5.54
C ALA A 26 -11.41 3.91 -6.50
N ASP A 27 -11.32 3.65 -7.81
CA ASP A 27 -11.09 4.70 -8.83
C ASP A 27 -12.19 5.76 -8.81
N LYS A 28 -13.45 5.31 -8.80
CA LYS A 28 -14.61 6.20 -8.77
C LYS A 28 -14.59 7.19 -7.60
N TYR A 29 -14.08 6.75 -6.45
CA TYR A 29 -14.05 7.56 -5.23
C TYR A 29 -12.67 8.16 -4.94
N GLY A 30 -11.69 8.00 -5.84
CA GLY A 30 -10.35 8.51 -5.68
C GLY A 30 -9.61 7.94 -4.45
N VAL A 31 -9.88 6.68 -4.09
CA VAL A 31 -9.28 6.04 -2.90
C VAL A 31 -7.87 5.57 -3.22
N PRO A 32 -6.84 6.13 -2.57
CA PRO A 32 -5.46 5.66 -2.69
C PRO A 32 -5.32 4.19 -2.30
N ARG A 33 -4.40 3.49 -2.98
CA ARG A 33 -4.22 2.04 -2.79
C ARG A 33 -2.76 1.67 -2.64
N LEU A 34 -2.55 0.64 -1.83
CA LEU A 34 -1.33 -0.15 -1.77
C LEU A 34 -1.69 -1.57 -2.18
N ALA A 35 -0.93 -2.17 -3.09
CA ALA A 35 -1.15 -3.56 -3.50
C ALA A 35 -0.25 -4.51 -2.70
N PHE A 36 -0.80 -5.63 -2.26
CA PHE A 36 -0.06 -6.69 -1.57
C PHE A 36 -0.27 -8.03 -2.29
N PHE A 37 0.80 -8.59 -2.84
CA PHE A 37 0.78 -9.93 -3.44
C PHE A 37 1.03 -10.98 -2.38
N ASN A 38 -0.05 -11.61 -1.96
CA ASN A 38 -0.09 -12.64 -0.94
C ASN A 38 0.15 -14.04 -1.54
N LYS A 39 0.50 -15.00 -0.70
CA LYS A 39 0.75 -16.39 -1.06
C LYS A 39 1.98 -16.58 -1.95
N MET A 40 3.04 -15.80 -1.72
CA MET A 40 4.30 -15.95 -2.44
C MET A 40 4.96 -17.33 -2.23
N ASP A 41 4.56 -18.05 -1.16
CA ASP A 41 5.02 -19.37 -0.80
C ASP A 41 4.24 -20.52 -1.46
N ARG A 42 3.31 -20.24 -2.37
CA ARG A 42 2.48 -21.23 -3.03
C ARG A 42 3.00 -21.54 -4.43
N THR A 43 2.89 -22.81 -4.82
CA THR A 43 3.22 -23.25 -6.19
C THR A 43 2.44 -22.44 -7.23
N GLY A 44 3.14 -21.92 -8.23
CA GLY A 44 2.59 -21.03 -9.26
C GLY A 44 2.57 -19.56 -8.89
N ALA A 45 3.18 -19.16 -7.76
CA ALA A 45 3.33 -17.75 -7.39
C ALA A 45 4.28 -17.04 -8.36
N ASP A 46 3.80 -15.94 -8.95
CA ASP A 46 4.53 -15.15 -9.93
C ASP A 46 4.29 -13.66 -9.68
N PHE A 47 5.30 -12.99 -9.12
CA PHE A 47 5.24 -11.57 -8.76
C PHE A 47 5.15 -10.67 -9.99
N ASP A 48 6.01 -10.90 -10.99
CA ASP A 48 6.12 -10.04 -12.17
C ASP A 48 4.85 -10.09 -13.02
N ARG A 49 4.26 -11.29 -13.17
CA ARG A 49 2.96 -11.46 -13.79
C ARG A 49 1.86 -10.66 -13.05
N CYS A 50 1.85 -10.70 -11.73
CA CYS A 50 0.84 -9.96 -10.96
C CYS A 50 0.99 -8.44 -11.09
N VAL A 51 2.23 -7.94 -11.21
CA VAL A 51 2.49 -6.52 -11.52
C VAL A 51 1.92 -6.18 -12.90
N SER A 52 2.22 -7.00 -13.92
CA SER A 52 1.66 -6.82 -15.27
C SER A 52 0.14 -6.87 -15.30
N ASP A 53 -0.46 -7.78 -14.54
CA ASP A 53 -1.92 -7.91 -14.42
C ASP A 53 -2.60 -6.63 -13.90
N ILE A 54 -2.02 -5.94 -12.93
CA ILE A 54 -2.55 -4.65 -12.46
C ILE A 54 -2.53 -3.61 -13.58
N LYS A 55 -1.43 -3.55 -14.33
CA LYS A 55 -1.29 -2.62 -15.44
C LYS A 55 -2.26 -2.92 -16.59
N GLU A 56 -2.32 -4.17 -17.01
CA GLU A 56 -3.06 -4.59 -18.21
C GLU A 56 -4.56 -4.73 -17.96
N LYS A 57 -4.95 -5.29 -16.80
CA LYS A 57 -6.35 -5.61 -16.50
C LYS A 57 -7.06 -4.52 -15.71
N LEU A 58 -6.33 -3.80 -14.85
CA LEU A 58 -6.91 -2.77 -13.97
C LEU A 58 -6.59 -1.35 -14.43
N GLY A 59 -5.68 -1.16 -15.40
CA GLY A 59 -5.25 0.17 -15.86
C GLY A 59 -4.52 0.98 -14.77
N GLY A 60 -4.04 0.33 -13.72
CA GLY A 60 -3.28 0.97 -12.66
C GLY A 60 -1.83 1.20 -13.05
N ASN A 61 -1.12 2.03 -12.29
CA ASN A 61 0.32 2.22 -12.39
C ASN A 61 1.03 1.55 -11.20
N PRO A 62 1.27 0.22 -11.27
CA PRO A 62 1.92 -0.51 -10.18
C PRO A 62 3.41 -0.19 -10.15
N VAL A 63 3.89 0.25 -8.99
CA VAL A 63 5.31 0.52 -8.74
C VAL A 63 5.80 -0.39 -7.62
N PRO A 64 6.58 -1.44 -7.93
CA PRO A 64 7.19 -2.27 -6.91
C PRO A 64 8.10 -1.43 -5.98
N ILE A 65 7.78 -1.45 -4.68
CA ILE A 65 8.64 -0.91 -3.62
C ILE A 65 9.36 -2.03 -2.86
N GLN A 66 9.01 -3.27 -3.19
CA GLN A 66 9.64 -4.49 -2.69
C GLN A 66 9.78 -5.51 -3.81
N LEU A 67 10.80 -6.35 -3.72
CA LEU A 67 10.96 -7.54 -4.55
C LEU A 67 10.95 -8.80 -3.67
N PRO A 68 10.38 -9.92 -4.14
CA PRO A 68 10.47 -11.19 -3.43
C PRO A 68 11.88 -11.78 -3.54
N ILE A 69 12.32 -12.44 -2.47
CA ILE A 69 13.51 -13.30 -2.45
C ILE A 69 13.03 -14.74 -2.53
N GLY A 70 13.18 -15.33 -3.71
CA GLY A 70 12.59 -16.63 -4.02
C GLY A 70 11.09 -16.54 -4.26
N ALA A 71 10.51 -17.67 -4.62
CA ALA A 71 9.07 -17.88 -4.77
C ALA A 71 8.74 -19.33 -4.43
N GLU A 72 7.48 -19.66 -4.21
CA GLU A 72 7.04 -20.99 -3.85
C GLU A 72 7.73 -21.52 -2.58
N ASP A 73 8.20 -22.75 -2.59
CA ASP A 73 8.82 -23.41 -1.43
C ASP A 73 10.10 -22.71 -0.95
N VAL A 74 10.75 -21.95 -1.86
CA VAL A 74 12.00 -21.23 -1.58
C VAL A 74 11.77 -19.73 -1.30
N PHE A 75 10.53 -19.31 -1.09
CA PHE A 75 10.24 -17.94 -0.66
C PHE A 75 10.76 -17.70 0.75
N GLU A 76 11.87 -17.00 0.86
CA GLU A 76 12.54 -16.74 2.13
C GLU A 76 12.39 -15.29 2.64
N GLY A 77 12.01 -14.35 1.77
CA GLY A 77 11.96 -12.97 2.22
C GLY A 77 11.62 -11.96 1.14
N ILE A 78 11.94 -10.70 1.45
CA ILE A 78 11.73 -9.56 0.57
C ILE A 78 12.97 -8.66 0.56
N ILE A 79 13.16 -7.94 -0.55
CA ILE A 79 14.07 -6.81 -0.63
C ILE A 79 13.22 -5.54 -0.55
N ASP A 80 13.50 -4.67 0.38
CA ASP A 80 12.98 -3.31 0.41
C ASP A 80 13.81 -2.42 -0.53
N LEU A 81 13.19 -1.88 -1.56
CA LEU A 81 13.88 -1.07 -2.58
C LEU A 81 14.13 0.37 -2.12
N VAL A 82 13.42 0.84 -1.10
CA VAL A 82 13.60 2.18 -0.55
C VAL A 82 14.85 2.21 0.33
N GLU A 83 15.02 1.22 1.19
CA GLU A 83 16.13 1.13 2.13
C GLU A 83 17.30 0.30 1.61
N MET A 84 17.11 -0.46 0.51
CA MET A 84 18.06 -1.42 -0.04
C MET A 84 18.50 -2.44 1.00
N LYS A 85 17.52 -3.06 1.67
CA LYS A 85 17.72 -4.09 2.69
C LYS A 85 16.94 -5.34 2.38
N GLU A 86 17.50 -6.48 2.74
CA GLU A 86 16.78 -7.77 2.76
C GLU A 86 16.15 -7.99 4.13
N TYR A 87 14.89 -8.40 4.12
CA TYR A 87 14.17 -8.96 5.26
C TYR A 87 13.99 -10.45 5.01
N VAL A 88 14.68 -11.27 5.76
CA VAL A 88 14.77 -12.72 5.52
C VAL A 88 14.23 -13.48 6.73
N TRP A 89 13.29 -14.37 6.48
CA TRP A 89 12.70 -15.27 7.47
C TRP A 89 13.29 -16.68 7.30
N PRO A 90 13.46 -17.44 8.41
CA PRO A 90 13.73 -18.87 8.30
C PRO A 90 12.66 -19.57 7.44
N LEU A 91 13.07 -20.52 6.59
CA LEU A 91 12.13 -21.22 5.70
C LEU A 91 11.07 -22.02 6.47
N ASP A 92 11.43 -22.52 7.63
CA ASP A 92 10.60 -23.31 8.54
C ASP A 92 9.80 -22.48 9.56
N THR A 93 9.87 -21.14 9.50
CA THR A 93 9.09 -20.30 10.41
C THR A 93 7.58 -20.52 10.21
N THR A 94 6.86 -20.58 11.32
CA THR A 94 5.40 -20.75 11.34
C THR A 94 4.66 -19.49 11.75
N ASP A 95 5.30 -18.61 12.52
CA ASP A 95 4.71 -17.38 13.06
C ASP A 95 5.29 -16.08 12.44
N GLY A 96 6.42 -16.20 11.72
CA GLY A 96 7.05 -15.08 11.01
C GLY A 96 7.46 -13.89 11.89
N MET A 97 7.62 -14.11 13.20
CA MET A 97 8.01 -13.04 14.14
C MET A 97 9.50 -12.78 14.09
N ASP A 98 10.29 -13.84 13.89
CA ASP A 98 11.75 -13.73 13.82
C ASP A 98 12.20 -13.58 12.36
N PHE A 99 12.84 -12.46 12.06
CA PHE A 99 13.47 -12.20 10.76
C PHE A 99 14.78 -11.45 10.95
N VAL A 100 15.63 -11.53 9.94
CA VAL A 100 16.93 -10.85 9.92
C VAL A 100 16.91 -9.77 8.85
N VAL A 101 17.34 -8.56 9.21
CA VAL A 101 17.55 -7.46 8.27
C VAL A 101 19.04 -7.37 7.95
N LYS A 102 19.38 -7.35 6.68
CA LYS A 102 20.78 -7.29 6.20
C LYS A 102 20.87 -6.54 4.87
N ASP A 103 22.09 -6.24 4.45
CA ASP A 103 22.34 -5.66 3.14
C ASP A 103 21.93 -6.63 2.02
N VAL A 104 21.54 -6.09 0.87
CA VAL A 104 21.19 -6.90 -0.29
C VAL A 104 22.40 -7.73 -0.73
N ARG A 105 22.21 -9.04 -0.84
CA ARG A 105 23.25 -9.97 -1.26
C ARG A 105 23.69 -9.71 -2.70
N ALA A 106 24.98 -9.95 -2.97
CA ALA A 106 25.60 -9.59 -4.24
C ALA A 106 24.89 -10.15 -5.49
N GLU A 107 24.34 -11.37 -5.39
CA GLU A 107 23.61 -12.00 -6.50
C GLU A 107 22.27 -11.35 -6.83
N LEU A 108 21.68 -10.56 -5.93
CA LEU A 108 20.41 -9.86 -6.12
C LEU A 108 20.58 -8.35 -6.26
N LEU A 109 21.78 -7.83 -6.03
CA LEU A 109 22.06 -6.40 -5.97
C LEU A 109 21.76 -5.70 -7.29
N GLU A 110 22.23 -6.22 -8.42
CA GLU A 110 22.00 -5.64 -9.75
C GLU A 110 20.49 -5.53 -10.06
N LYS A 111 19.73 -6.61 -9.80
CA LYS A 111 18.27 -6.60 -9.98
C LYS A 111 17.58 -5.60 -9.05
N ALA A 112 18.04 -5.48 -7.82
CA ALA A 112 17.48 -4.55 -6.84
C ALA A 112 17.79 -3.08 -7.22
N GLU A 113 19.00 -2.79 -7.68
CA GLU A 113 19.40 -1.45 -8.15
C GLU A 113 18.60 -1.03 -9.37
N GLU A 114 18.41 -1.91 -10.36
CA GLU A 114 17.57 -1.66 -11.53
C GLU A 114 16.13 -1.38 -11.12
N ALA A 115 15.55 -2.22 -10.26
CA ALA A 115 14.18 -2.04 -9.78
C ALA A 115 14.03 -0.75 -8.95
N ARG A 116 15.04 -0.39 -8.14
CA ARG A 116 15.06 0.87 -7.40
C ARG A 116 15.11 2.06 -8.35
N ALA A 117 15.94 2.02 -9.38
CA ALA A 117 16.02 3.09 -10.37
C ALA A 117 14.66 3.33 -11.05
N ASN A 118 13.99 2.25 -11.49
CA ASN A 118 12.67 2.32 -12.08
C ASN A 118 11.60 2.85 -11.11
N MET A 119 11.68 2.46 -9.82
CA MET A 119 10.81 2.99 -8.77
C MET A 119 11.02 4.50 -8.60
N ILE A 120 12.27 4.96 -8.48
CA ILE A 120 12.59 6.38 -8.32
C ILE A 120 12.10 7.17 -9.54
N GLU A 121 12.39 6.73 -10.76
CA GLU A 121 11.91 7.35 -12.00
C GLU A 121 10.39 7.53 -12.00
N SER A 122 9.65 6.51 -11.53
CA SER A 122 8.18 6.54 -11.47
C SER A 122 7.62 7.55 -10.47
N VAL A 123 8.39 8.01 -9.49
CA VAL A 123 7.91 8.91 -8.43
C VAL A 123 8.48 10.32 -8.50
N VAL A 124 9.64 10.52 -9.14
CA VAL A 124 10.27 11.85 -9.22
C VAL A 124 9.44 12.84 -10.03
N GLU A 125 8.62 12.38 -10.97
CA GLU A 125 7.72 13.22 -11.76
C GLU A 125 6.66 13.95 -10.90
N THR A 126 6.49 13.56 -9.64
CA THR A 126 5.51 14.18 -8.73
C THR A 126 6.05 15.40 -7.97
N ASP A 127 7.35 15.65 -8.05
CA ASP A 127 8.02 16.75 -7.34
C ASP A 127 9.14 17.35 -8.21
N ASP A 128 8.96 18.60 -8.64
CA ASP A 128 9.90 19.30 -9.54
C ASP A 128 11.32 19.35 -8.96
N VAL A 129 11.47 19.48 -7.64
CA VAL A 129 12.80 19.52 -6.99
C VAL A 129 13.49 18.16 -7.06
N LEU A 130 12.73 17.07 -6.85
CA LEU A 130 13.27 15.72 -7.00
C LEU A 130 13.60 15.40 -8.45
N MET A 131 12.80 15.89 -9.39
CA MET A 131 13.06 15.75 -10.82
C MET A 131 14.37 16.43 -11.21
N GLU A 132 14.62 17.66 -10.76
CA GLU A 132 15.88 18.37 -11.00
C GLU A 132 17.08 17.61 -10.43
N LYS A 133 16.98 17.12 -9.19
CA LYS A 133 18.03 16.29 -8.57
C LYS A 133 18.31 15.01 -9.36
N PHE A 134 17.25 14.30 -9.75
CA PHE A 134 17.37 13.06 -10.51
C PHE A 134 18.11 13.26 -11.83
N PHE A 135 17.71 14.28 -12.63
CA PHE A 135 18.38 14.59 -13.89
C PHE A 135 19.76 15.23 -13.69
N GLY A 136 19.99 15.91 -12.57
CA GLY A 136 21.29 16.45 -12.17
C GLY A 136 22.29 15.39 -11.69
N GLY A 137 21.83 14.15 -11.48
CA GLY A 137 22.67 13.07 -10.95
C GLY A 137 23.02 13.27 -9.47
N GLU A 138 22.22 14.06 -8.74
CA GLU A 138 22.38 14.25 -7.31
C GLU A 138 21.80 13.08 -6.54
N GLU A 139 22.34 12.82 -5.34
CA GLU A 139 21.83 11.78 -4.46
C GLU A 139 20.44 12.16 -3.92
N ILE A 140 19.47 11.25 -4.06
CA ILE A 140 18.13 11.38 -3.46
C ILE A 140 18.11 10.57 -2.18
N THR A 141 17.81 11.21 -1.07
CA THR A 141 17.76 10.56 0.24
C THR A 141 16.57 9.62 0.40
N ILE A 142 16.66 8.70 1.36
CA ILE A 142 15.56 7.76 1.67
C ILE A 142 14.28 8.52 2.05
N GLU A 143 14.41 9.60 2.83
CA GLU A 143 13.29 10.44 3.25
C GLU A 143 12.61 11.12 2.07
N GLU A 144 13.39 11.61 1.11
CA GLU A 144 12.85 12.21 -0.11
C GLU A 144 12.12 11.16 -0.97
N ILE A 145 12.67 9.95 -1.10
CA ILE A 145 12.01 8.85 -1.79
C ILE A 145 10.70 8.46 -1.10
N LYS A 146 10.70 8.29 0.22
CA LYS A 146 9.49 7.99 1.00
C LYS A 146 8.42 9.06 0.80
N LYS A 147 8.81 10.32 0.87
CA LYS A 147 7.89 11.45 0.64
C LYS A 147 7.31 11.42 -0.78
N ALA A 148 8.13 11.16 -1.80
CA ALA A 148 7.67 11.08 -3.19
C ALA A 148 6.70 9.92 -3.41
N ILE A 149 7.01 8.72 -2.91
CA ILE A 149 6.11 7.55 -2.95
C ILE A 149 4.77 7.90 -2.29
N ARG A 150 4.80 8.52 -1.10
CA ARG A 150 3.59 8.93 -0.39
C ARG A 150 2.76 9.91 -1.22
N MET A 151 3.36 10.97 -1.73
CA MET A 151 2.67 11.97 -2.54
C MET A 151 2.05 11.36 -3.80
N ALA A 152 2.81 10.55 -4.54
CA ALA A 152 2.33 9.86 -5.72
C ALA A 152 1.17 8.89 -5.41
N THR A 153 1.23 8.22 -4.25
CA THR A 153 0.17 7.31 -3.77
C THR A 153 -1.11 8.08 -3.43
N LEU A 154 -0.99 9.15 -2.64
CA LEU A 154 -2.14 9.97 -2.23
C LEU A 154 -2.84 10.65 -3.41
N GLN A 155 -2.10 10.97 -4.45
CA GLN A 155 -2.62 11.53 -5.70
C GLN A 155 -3.13 10.47 -6.69
N ASN A 156 -3.07 9.18 -6.33
CA ASN A 156 -3.42 8.04 -7.21
C ASN A 156 -2.61 7.99 -8.51
N ILE A 157 -1.39 8.53 -8.52
CA ILE A 157 -0.47 8.47 -9.67
C ILE A 157 0.16 7.09 -9.77
N ILE A 158 0.51 6.51 -8.63
CA ILE A 158 1.07 5.16 -8.54
C ILE A 158 0.27 4.29 -7.56
N VAL A 159 0.49 2.99 -7.67
CA VAL A 159 0.08 1.99 -6.68
C VAL A 159 1.33 1.29 -6.18
N PRO A 160 1.83 1.60 -4.97
CA PRO A 160 2.97 0.87 -4.42
C PRO A 160 2.66 -0.62 -4.29
N VAL A 161 3.59 -1.46 -4.73
CA VAL A 161 3.43 -2.92 -4.72
C VAL A 161 4.37 -3.54 -3.71
N THR A 162 3.80 -4.37 -2.85
CA THR A 162 4.46 -5.16 -1.83
C THR A 162 4.12 -6.63 -1.98
N CYS A 163 4.87 -7.52 -1.32
CA CYS A 163 4.61 -8.95 -1.40
C CYS A 163 4.91 -9.68 -0.09
N GLY A 164 4.38 -10.90 0.00
CA GLY A 164 4.61 -11.74 1.18
C GLY A 164 3.72 -12.99 1.24
N THR A 165 3.66 -13.59 2.41
CA THR A 165 2.74 -14.69 2.72
C THR A 165 2.12 -14.48 4.09
N ALA A 166 0.85 -14.06 4.11
CA ALA A 166 0.15 -13.68 5.32
C ALA A 166 -0.03 -14.86 6.29
N PHE A 167 -0.22 -16.06 5.79
CA PHE A 167 -0.39 -17.26 6.64
C PHE A 167 0.86 -17.58 7.48
N LYS A 168 2.06 -17.29 6.92
CA LYS A 168 3.34 -17.46 7.63
C LYS A 168 3.86 -16.12 8.20
N ASN A 169 3.06 -15.07 8.15
CA ASN A 169 3.38 -13.72 8.63
C ASN A 169 4.69 -13.12 8.04
N LYS A 170 5.15 -13.60 6.87
CA LYS A 170 6.33 -13.07 6.18
C LYS A 170 5.94 -11.84 5.35
N GLY A 171 6.59 -10.70 5.59
CA GLY A 171 6.33 -9.44 4.90
C GLY A 171 5.12 -8.65 5.42
N ILE A 172 4.42 -9.14 6.46
CA ILE A 172 3.25 -8.45 7.02
C ILE A 172 3.65 -7.25 7.87
N GLN A 173 4.74 -7.35 8.62
CA GLN A 173 5.29 -6.24 9.39
C GLN A 173 5.63 -5.07 8.43
N ASN A 174 6.36 -5.36 7.36
CA ASN A 174 6.70 -4.38 6.34
C ASN A 174 5.45 -3.80 5.64
N LEU A 175 4.42 -4.61 5.40
CA LEU A 175 3.14 -4.12 4.87
C LEU A 175 2.50 -3.10 5.81
N LEU A 176 2.49 -3.37 7.12
CA LEU A 176 1.92 -2.45 8.11
C LEU A 176 2.72 -1.16 8.21
N ASP A 177 4.06 -1.24 8.17
CA ASP A 177 4.92 -0.06 8.12
C ASP A 177 4.65 0.77 6.86
N ASN A 178 4.50 0.13 5.70
CA ASN A 178 4.15 0.80 4.45
C ASN A 178 2.74 1.43 4.48
N VAL A 179 1.79 0.86 5.20
CA VAL A 179 0.48 1.50 5.42
C VAL A 179 0.64 2.79 6.23
N VAL A 180 1.45 2.78 7.28
CA VAL A 180 1.73 3.99 8.09
C VAL A 180 2.48 5.04 7.26
N GLU A 181 3.45 4.61 6.44
CA GLU A 181 4.31 5.50 5.66
C GLU A 181 3.58 6.14 4.47
N TYR A 182 2.79 5.35 3.71
CA TYR A 182 2.30 5.76 2.38
C TYR A 182 0.81 6.00 2.29
N MET A 183 0.00 5.53 3.27
CA MET A 183 -1.45 5.71 3.19
C MET A 183 -1.90 7.00 3.89
N PRO A 184 -3.07 7.57 3.50
CA PRO A 184 -3.54 8.80 4.09
C PRO A 184 -3.94 8.63 5.56
N SER A 185 -3.57 9.61 6.37
CA SER A 185 -4.09 9.78 7.73
C SER A 185 -5.35 10.66 7.71
N PRO A 186 -6.13 10.72 8.79
CA PRO A 186 -7.24 11.67 8.90
C PRO A 186 -6.84 13.13 8.65
N ILE A 187 -5.61 13.51 9.03
CA ILE A 187 -5.08 14.87 8.83
C ILE A 187 -4.89 15.19 7.34
N ASP A 188 -4.44 14.20 6.54
CA ASP A 188 -4.24 14.37 5.09
C ASP A 188 -5.56 14.59 4.36
N ILE A 189 -6.65 13.98 4.86
CA ILE A 189 -8.00 14.11 4.28
C ILE A 189 -8.64 15.45 4.66
N GLY A 190 -8.25 16.00 5.81
CA GLY A 190 -8.80 17.26 6.32
C GLY A 190 -10.16 17.10 7.00
N GLY A 191 -10.84 18.24 7.21
CA GLY A 191 -12.09 18.27 7.94
C GLY A 191 -13.26 17.60 7.22
N VAL A 192 -14.18 17.02 7.97
CA VAL A 192 -15.42 16.44 7.46
C VAL A 192 -16.45 17.52 7.19
N LYS A 193 -17.06 17.50 6.01
CA LYS A 193 -18.16 18.41 5.63
C LYS A 193 -19.50 17.72 5.78
N GLY A 194 -20.47 18.47 6.25
CA GLY A 194 -21.86 18.05 6.37
C GLY A 194 -22.79 19.25 6.27
N THR A 195 -24.09 19.03 6.42
CA THR A 195 -25.11 20.10 6.46
C THR A 195 -25.78 20.16 7.81
N ASP A 196 -26.34 21.31 8.16
CA ASP A 196 -27.13 21.47 9.37
C ASP A 196 -28.46 20.71 9.24
N ILE A 197 -28.90 20.03 10.31
CA ILE A 197 -30.12 19.19 10.31
C ILE A 197 -31.37 20.03 10.06
N LYS A 198 -31.35 21.32 10.41
CA LYS A 198 -32.52 22.20 10.29
C LYS A 198 -32.54 23.02 9.01
N ASN A 199 -31.37 23.17 8.38
CA ASN A 199 -31.21 23.93 7.15
C ASN A 199 -30.10 23.35 6.30
N ASP A 200 -30.46 22.56 5.28
CA ASP A 200 -29.52 21.88 4.38
C ASP A 200 -28.65 22.84 3.54
N GLU A 201 -28.99 24.14 3.50
CA GLU A 201 -28.17 25.15 2.84
C GLU A 201 -26.95 25.58 3.67
N ILE A 202 -26.93 25.26 4.96
CA ILE A 202 -25.82 25.60 5.86
C ILE A 202 -24.81 24.46 5.86
N GLU A 203 -23.67 24.70 5.22
CA GLU A 203 -22.53 23.76 5.29
C GLU A 203 -21.85 23.89 6.65
N LEU A 204 -21.58 22.75 7.27
CA LEU A 204 -20.81 22.62 8.51
C LEU A 204 -19.53 21.85 8.23
N THR A 205 -18.41 22.34 8.75
CA THR A 205 -17.12 21.64 8.70
C THR A 205 -16.71 21.24 10.12
N ARG A 206 -16.12 20.07 10.27
CA ARG A 206 -15.49 19.60 11.49
C ARG A 206 -14.02 19.29 11.19
N ASP A 207 -13.14 19.98 11.88
CA ASP A 207 -11.70 19.77 11.75
C ASP A 207 -11.29 18.47 12.43
N VAL A 208 -10.20 17.88 11.95
CA VAL A 208 -9.57 16.71 12.57
C VAL A 208 -8.77 17.19 13.78
N SER A 209 -9.43 17.21 14.93
CA SER A 209 -8.84 17.71 16.19
C SER A 209 -9.54 17.06 17.38
N ASP A 210 -8.76 16.68 18.40
CA ASP A 210 -9.27 16.13 19.67
C ASP A 210 -10.17 17.12 20.43
N THR A 211 -10.08 18.41 20.14
CA THR A 211 -10.89 19.47 20.75
C THR A 211 -12.10 19.88 19.93
N ALA A 212 -12.24 19.37 18.71
CA ALA A 212 -13.39 19.64 17.87
C ALA A 212 -14.67 18.99 18.42
N PRO A 213 -15.86 19.58 18.17
CA PRO A 213 -17.12 18.91 18.49
C PRO A 213 -17.22 17.54 17.82
N PHE A 214 -17.70 16.54 18.58
CA PHE A 214 -17.85 15.17 18.06
C PHE A 214 -18.67 15.14 16.76
N ALA A 215 -18.15 14.43 15.78
CA ALA A 215 -18.84 14.12 14.53
C ALA A 215 -18.51 12.69 14.09
N ALA A 216 -19.48 11.99 13.55
CA ALA A 216 -19.27 10.63 13.07
C ALA A 216 -20.24 10.30 11.92
N LEU A 217 -19.78 9.45 11.00
CA LEU A 217 -20.57 8.90 9.93
C LEU A 217 -20.99 7.46 10.25
N ALA A 218 -22.28 7.21 10.47
CA ALA A 218 -22.81 5.85 10.57
C ALA A 218 -22.88 5.24 9.16
N PHE A 219 -22.15 4.15 8.92
CA PHE A 219 -22.00 3.57 7.58
C PHE A 219 -22.48 2.13 7.46
N LYS A 220 -22.70 1.43 8.57
CA LYS A 220 -23.15 0.03 8.55
C LYS A 220 -23.97 -0.31 9.79
N ILE A 221 -25.04 -1.05 9.58
CA ILE A 221 -25.83 -1.69 10.64
C ILE A 221 -25.83 -3.19 10.37
N MET A 222 -25.52 -3.99 11.39
CA MET A 222 -25.59 -5.44 11.32
C MET A 222 -26.25 -6.00 12.59
N THR A 223 -26.75 -7.21 12.50
CA THR A 223 -27.31 -7.93 13.65
C THR A 223 -26.29 -8.98 14.11
N ASP A 224 -25.95 -8.91 15.38
CA ASP A 224 -25.14 -9.92 16.06
C ASP A 224 -26.05 -10.80 16.91
N PRO A 225 -25.90 -12.14 16.90
CA PRO A 225 -26.74 -13.06 17.65
C PRO A 225 -26.72 -12.86 19.17
N PHE A 226 -25.65 -12.30 19.72
CA PHE A 226 -25.42 -12.16 21.16
C PHE A 226 -25.69 -10.77 21.71
N VAL A 227 -25.32 -9.72 20.93
CA VAL A 227 -25.45 -8.33 21.37
C VAL A 227 -26.56 -7.55 20.64
N GLY A 228 -27.25 -8.16 19.69
CA GLY A 228 -28.34 -7.53 18.96
C GLY A 228 -27.86 -6.63 17.82
N ARG A 229 -28.46 -5.41 17.68
CA ARG A 229 -28.08 -4.48 16.62
C ARG A 229 -26.77 -3.76 16.96
N LEU A 230 -25.82 -3.84 16.03
CA LEU A 230 -24.59 -3.10 16.05
C LEU A 230 -24.61 -2.02 14.96
N SER A 231 -24.39 -0.78 15.36
CA SER A 231 -24.21 0.33 14.42
C SER A 231 -22.74 0.68 14.38
N PHE A 232 -22.15 0.60 13.19
CA PHE A 232 -20.76 0.98 12.97
C PHE A 232 -20.72 2.41 12.48
N PHE A 233 -19.87 3.20 13.10
CA PHE A 233 -19.64 4.57 12.70
C PHE A 233 -18.15 4.89 12.71
N ARG A 234 -17.77 5.81 11.83
CA ARG A 234 -16.45 6.37 11.73
C ARG A 234 -16.47 7.75 12.37
N VAL A 235 -15.60 7.96 13.34
CA VAL A 235 -15.36 9.24 14.01
C VAL A 235 -14.41 10.08 13.19
#